data_da84b55e8b029b12b3d3082297bd5ad4
#
_entry.id   da84b55e8b029b12b3d3082297bd5ad4
#
_cell.length_a   1.000
_cell.length_b   1.000
_cell.length_c   1.000
_cell.angle_alpha   90.00
_cell.angle_beta   90.00
_cell.angle_gamma   90.00
#
_symmetry.space_group_name_H-M   'P 1'
#
loop_
_entity.id
_entity.type
_entity.pdbx_description
1 polymer ?
#
loop_
_entity_poly.entity_id
_entity_poly.type
_entity_poly.pdbx_seq_one_letter_code
_entity_poly.pdbx_strand_id
1 'polypeptide(L)'
;MLNIELKNRLNEIYQYHYQGENKYIKLKYSTADYDGEKKYENMQFPDQNYRLLFLARFWNVINYFAPYKYLIGEDWNFVLKRFIPKMLSANNTITYYKTLLQLAVSLHDGHSLLTISGDDRPITSMVFGKYTAPVFIDIINNTVVVRKLANDTLCLEAGIKKGDIILAIDDEPVIQKMNMLKQYTSASNDERRNYDLSTSLFNTNDQYQRLKIKRGNQIFTVNVKCILASARYWVDLFNYITDEQGYKSIGNSIAYIYASSIYGANVDKMKALIKSKKAVIFDVRNYPNSDTFYNIFDIFLPKPTAIDIELQMLTDNPGYFKWIKVPKIGNINPNTYKGKVIILVDERTQSQGEYSAMALQTIPNSVTIGSRTAGGDGVVTYVPMGGKLTISYSGYGVYYPNKAQTQRVGVKIDVPVKKTVESVIKDQDLILQEALKYLKINGID
;
A
#
# COMPACT_ATOMS: atom_id res chain seq x y z
N MET A 1 23.39 -31.17 -21.78
CA MET A 1 22.38 -31.75 -22.70
C MET A 1 21.48 -32.66 -21.88
N LEU A 2 20.14 -32.57 -22.03
CA LEU A 2 19.19 -33.49 -21.41
C LEU A 2 19.42 -34.89 -21.98
N ASN A 3 19.36 -35.95 -21.16
CA ASN A 3 19.45 -37.31 -21.66
C ASN A 3 18.19 -37.68 -22.49
N ILE A 4 18.29 -38.69 -23.34
CA ILE A 4 17.21 -39.09 -24.28
C ILE A 4 15.93 -39.45 -23.51
N GLU A 5 16.02 -40.14 -22.39
CA GLU A 5 14.86 -40.57 -21.61
C GLU A 5 14.09 -39.35 -21.04
N LEU A 6 14.79 -38.36 -20.46
CA LEU A 6 14.17 -37.14 -19.97
C LEU A 6 13.54 -36.32 -21.08
N LYS A 7 14.18 -36.27 -22.26
CA LYS A 7 13.65 -35.58 -23.42
C LYS A 7 12.36 -36.26 -23.93
N ASN A 8 12.32 -37.58 -23.95
CA ASN A 8 11.14 -38.35 -24.35
C ASN A 8 9.99 -38.14 -23.37
N ARG A 9 10.25 -38.19 -22.05
CA ARG A 9 9.22 -37.91 -21.03
C ARG A 9 8.69 -36.48 -21.09
N LEU A 10 9.55 -35.50 -21.33
CA LEU A 10 9.11 -34.13 -21.54
C LEU A 10 8.24 -33.96 -22.78
N ASN A 11 8.57 -34.67 -23.89
CA ASN A 11 7.75 -34.71 -25.09
C ASN A 11 6.38 -35.39 -24.85
N GLU A 12 6.35 -36.48 -24.08
CA GLU A 12 5.10 -37.13 -23.69
C GLU A 12 4.21 -36.19 -22.87
N ILE A 13 4.76 -35.53 -21.87
CA ILE A 13 4.04 -34.53 -21.06
C ILE A 13 3.51 -33.42 -21.97
N TYR A 14 4.32 -32.91 -22.91
CA TYR A 14 3.91 -31.87 -23.83
C TYR A 14 2.79 -32.30 -24.77
N GLN A 15 2.82 -33.54 -25.26
CA GLN A 15 1.81 -34.09 -26.18
C GLN A 15 0.49 -34.46 -25.48
N TYR A 16 0.57 -34.94 -24.24
CA TYR A 16 -0.60 -35.49 -23.52
C TYR A 16 -1.07 -34.61 -22.35
N HIS A 17 -0.54 -33.39 -22.18
CA HIS A 17 -1.05 -32.51 -21.17
C HIS A 17 -2.50 -32.09 -21.47
N TYR A 18 -3.26 -31.81 -20.41
CA TYR A 18 -4.64 -31.36 -20.56
C TYR A 18 -4.69 -30.05 -21.35
N GLN A 19 -5.40 -30.04 -22.47
CA GLN A 19 -5.54 -28.85 -23.33
C GLN A 19 -6.92 -28.18 -23.23
N GLY A 20 -7.75 -28.59 -22.27
CA GLY A 20 -9.05 -27.98 -22.02
C GLY A 20 -8.96 -26.71 -21.19
N GLU A 21 -10.07 -25.97 -21.12
CA GLU A 21 -10.17 -24.78 -20.27
C GLU A 21 -9.94 -25.14 -18.79
N ASN A 22 -9.20 -24.28 -18.07
CA ASN A 22 -9.03 -24.41 -16.64
C ASN A 22 -10.37 -24.19 -15.93
N LYS A 23 -10.86 -25.21 -15.20
CA LYS A 23 -12.17 -25.16 -14.52
C LYS A 23 -12.18 -24.28 -13.28
N TYR A 24 -11.02 -24.08 -12.64
CA TYR A 24 -10.90 -23.45 -11.34
C TYR A 24 -10.38 -22.03 -11.42
N ILE A 25 -9.53 -21.73 -12.40
CA ILE A 25 -8.83 -20.47 -12.54
C ILE A 25 -9.05 -19.90 -13.93
N LYS A 26 -9.54 -18.69 -13.99
CA LYS A 26 -9.71 -17.92 -15.22
C LYS A 26 -8.87 -16.65 -15.15
N LEU A 27 -8.63 -16.01 -16.28
CA LEU A 27 -8.09 -14.66 -16.32
C LEU A 27 -9.22 -13.63 -16.22
N LYS A 28 -9.08 -12.71 -15.29
CA LYS A 28 -9.93 -11.53 -15.18
C LYS A 28 -9.03 -10.33 -14.88
N TYR A 29 -9.13 -9.29 -15.70
CA TYR A 29 -8.27 -8.11 -15.59
C TYR A 29 -6.77 -8.44 -15.50
N SER A 30 -6.31 -9.39 -16.33
CA SER A 30 -4.91 -9.87 -16.37
C SER A 30 -4.41 -10.59 -15.11
N THR A 31 -5.29 -10.95 -14.18
CA THR A 31 -4.97 -11.70 -12.96
C THR A 31 -5.75 -12.99 -12.85
N ALA A 32 -5.38 -13.85 -11.91
CA ALA A 32 -6.13 -15.06 -11.61
C ALA A 32 -7.47 -14.72 -10.96
N ASP A 33 -8.55 -15.24 -11.52
CA ASP A 33 -9.88 -15.24 -10.92
C ASP A 33 -10.19 -16.65 -10.38
N TYR A 34 -10.47 -16.70 -9.08
CA TYR A 34 -10.77 -17.94 -8.35
C TYR A 34 -12.27 -18.14 -8.12
N ASP A 35 -13.14 -17.48 -8.89
CA ASP A 35 -14.60 -17.62 -8.77
C ASP A 35 -15.10 -19.05 -9.08
N GLY A 36 -14.31 -19.86 -9.79
CA GLY A 36 -14.55 -21.28 -9.99
C GLY A 36 -14.29 -22.17 -8.75
N GLU A 37 -13.59 -21.63 -7.73
CA GLU A 37 -13.31 -22.35 -6.50
C GLU A 37 -14.49 -22.27 -5.52
N LYS A 38 -14.76 -23.38 -4.81
CA LYS A 38 -15.81 -23.41 -3.78
C LYS A 38 -15.45 -22.47 -2.62
N LYS A 39 -16.30 -21.49 -2.32
CA LYS A 39 -16.03 -20.41 -1.36
C LYS A 39 -16.28 -20.77 0.10
N TYR A 40 -17.14 -21.75 0.38
CA TYR A 40 -17.50 -22.19 1.75
C TYR A 40 -17.95 -21.02 2.66
N GLU A 41 -18.82 -20.16 2.17
CA GLU A 41 -19.20 -18.88 2.78
C GLU A 41 -19.81 -19.00 4.19
N ASN A 42 -20.44 -20.13 4.51
CA ASN A 42 -21.06 -20.36 5.81
C ASN A 42 -20.07 -20.82 6.91
N MET A 43 -18.78 -20.93 6.59
CA MET A 43 -17.75 -21.42 7.52
C MET A 43 -16.97 -20.27 8.14
N GLN A 44 -17.53 -19.54 9.09
CA GLN A 44 -16.83 -18.42 9.76
C GLN A 44 -15.60 -18.88 10.55
N PHE A 45 -15.69 -20.03 11.21
CA PHE A 45 -14.56 -20.72 11.84
C PHE A 45 -14.53 -22.17 11.33
N PRO A 46 -13.71 -22.46 10.32
CA PRO A 46 -13.62 -23.78 9.71
C PRO A 46 -13.05 -24.82 10.70
N ASP A 47 -13.46 -26.09 10.54
CA ASP A 47 -12.79 -27.19 11.23
C ASP A 47 -11.34 -27.39 10.73
N GLN A 48 -10.60 -28.29 11.38
CA GLN A 48 -9.18 -28.50 11.10
C GLN A 48 -8.92 -28.88 9.63
N ASN A 49 -9.76 -29.71 9.04
CA ASN A 49 -9.57 -30.20 7.67
C ASN A 49 -9.75 -29.05 6.67
N TYR A 50 -10.78 -28.23 6.87
CA TYR A 50 -11.00 -27.06 6.03
C TYR A 50 -9.92 -25.98 6.20
N ARG A 51 -9.41 -25.76 7.42
CA ARG A 51 -8.28 -24.85 7.64
C ARG A 51 -7.04 -25.30 6.87
N LEU A 52 -6.75 -26.61 6.85
CA LEU A 52 -5.67 -27.17 6.05
C LEU A 52 -5.94 -27.07 4.54
N LEU A 53 -7.19 -27.29 4.10
CA LEU A 53 -7.59 -27.09 2.70
C LEU A 53 -7.33 -25.64 2.25
N PHE A 54 -7.72 -24.66 3.05
CA PHE A 54 -7.50 -23.24 2.72
C PHE A 54 -6.01 -22.89 2.73
N LEU A 55 -5.23 -23.41 3.66
CA LEU A 55 -3.77 -23.25 3.65
C LEU A 55 -3.15 -23.84 2.37
N ALA A 56 -3.54 -25.08 1.99
CA ALA A 56 -3.04 -25.73 0.79
C ALA A 56 -3.45 -24.93 -0.48
N ARG A 57 -4.69 -24.45 -0.56
CA ARG A 57 -5.17 -23.59 -1.64
C ARG A 57 -4.31 -22.32 -1.74
N PHE A 58 -4.17 -21.59 -0.65
CA PHE A 58 -3.37 -20.36 -0.61
C PHE A 58 -1.92 -20.62 -1.02
N TRP A 59 -1.32 -21.70 -0.46
CA TRP A 59 0.05 -22.08 -0.82
C TRP A 59 0.19 -22.35 -2.32
N ASN A 60 -0.73 -23.12 -2.92
CA ASN A 60 -0.72 -23.41 -4.35
C ASN A 60 -0.89 -22.14 -5.20
N VAL A 61 -1.83 -21.27 -4.82
CA VAL A 61 -2.06 -20.01 -5.53
C VAL A 61 -0.78 -19.17 -5.57
N ILE A 62 -0.15 -18.95 -4.44
CA ILE A 62 1.09 -18.17 -4.37
C ILE A 62 2.22 -18.88 -5.10
N ASN A 63 2.33 -20.21 -4.97
CA ASN A 63 3.38 -20.97 -5.62
C ASN A 63 3.35 -20.85 -7.14
N TYR A 64 2.17 -20.81 -7.74
CA TYR A 64 1.99 -20.90 -9.19
C TYR A 64 1.57 -19.59 -9.86
N PHE A 65 0.97 -18.63 -9.12
CA PHE A 65 0.36 -17.45 -9.72
C PHE A 65 0.83 -16.11 -9.15
N ALA A 66 1.67 -16.10 -8.09
CA ALA A 66 2.21 -14.86 -7.56
C ALA A 66 3.51 -14.46 -8.30
N PRO A 67 3.52 -13.34 -9.04
CA PRO A 67 4.66 -12.93 -9.85
C PRO A 67 5.87 -12.55 -8.99
N TYR A 68 5.63 -12.16 -7.75
CA TYR A 68 6.64 -11.72 -6.79
C TYR A 68 7.06 -12.81 -5.78
N LYS A 69 6.69 -14.08 -6.02
CA LYS A 69 7.10 -15.19 -5.13
C LYS A 69 8.62 -15.19 -4.84
N TYR A 70 9.44 -14.85 -5.81
CA TYR A 70 10.90 -14.80 -5.65
C TYR A 70 11.38 -13.74 -4.64
N LEU A 71 10.52 -12.78 -4.26
CA LEU A 71 10.81 -11.74 -3.27
C LEU A 71 10.43 -12.13 -1.83
N ILE A 72 9.79 -13.28 -1.61
CA ILE A 72 9.37 -13.71 -0.27
C ILE A 72 10.57 -13.83 0.69
N GLY A 73 11.74 -14.19 0.18
CA GLY A 73 12.99 -14.23 0.94
C GLY A 73 13.19 -15.52 1.74
N GLU A 74 12.23 -16.47 1.67
CA GLU A 74 12.35 -17.83 2.24
C GLU A 74 11.73 -18.85 1.26
N ASP A 75 12.11 -20.12 1.41
CA ASP A 75 11.47 -21.21 0.65
C ASP A 75 9.99 -21.31 1.01
N TRP A 76 9.13 -21.20 0.01
CA TRP A 76 7.68 -21.22 0.18
C TRP A 76 7.18 -22.55 0.78
N ASN A 77 7.89 -23.66 0.60
CA ASN A 77 7.62 -24.93 1.27
C ASN A 77 7.83 -24.85 2.79
N PHE A 78 8.80 -24.06 3.27
CA PHE A 78 8.96 -23.84 4.71
C PHE A 78 7.81 -23.03 5.29
N VAL A 79 7.25 -22.08 4.54
CA VAL A 79 6.04 -21.37 4.96
C VAL A 79 4.89 -22.37 5.16
N LEU A 80 4.63 -23.25 4.18
CA LEU A 80 3.61 -24.29 4.32
C LEU A 80 3.81 -25.13 5.59
N LYS A 81 5.01 -25.67 5.78
CA LYS A 81 5.35 -26.51 6.95
C LYS A 81 5.15 -25.76 8.27
N ARG A 82 5.51 -24.49 8.34
CA ARG A 82 5.37 -23.63 9.52
C ARG A 82 3.90 -23.35 9.86
N PHE A 83 3.03 -23.23 8.86
CA PHE A 83 1.62 -22.89 9.07
C PHE A 83 0.71 -24.09 9.30
N ILE A 84 1.07 -25.32 8.91
CA ILE A 84 0.30 -26.53 9.23
C ILE A 84 -0.01 -26.62 10.74
N PRO A 85 0.97 -26.64 11.66
CA PRO A 85 0.67 -26.73 13.09
C PRO A 85 -0.12 -25.53 13.62
N LYS A 86 0.09 -24.33 13.09
CA LYS A 86 -0.68 -23.13 13.48
C LYS A 86 -2.15 -23.23 13.07
N MET A 87 -2.44 -23.77 11.87
CA MET A 87 -3.82 -24.02 11.43
C MET A 87 -4.50 -25.09 12.26
N LEU A 88 -3.79 -26.14 12.66
CA LEU A 88 -4.32 -27.21 13.51
C LEU A 88 -4.59 -26.73 14.94
N SER A 89 -3.71 -25.91 15.51
CA SER A 89 -3.83 -25.41 16.88
C SER A 89 -4.81 -24.25 17.07
N ALA A 90 -5.25 -23.60 15.98
CA ALA A 90 -6.25 -22.53 16.08
C ALA A 90 -7.57 -23.10 16.65
N ASN A 91 -7.96 -22.66 17.83
CA ASN A 91 -9.10 -23.21 18.58
C ASN A 91 -10.31 -22.27 18.66
N ASN A 92 -10.22 -21.06 18.09
CA ASN A 92 -11.29 -20.08 17.99
C ASN A 92 -11.05 -19.12 16.83
N THR A 93 -12.05 -18.30 16.52
CA THR A 93 -12.02 -17.33 15.41
C THR A 93 -10.83 -16.37 15.52
N ILE A 94 -10.52 -15.86 16.70
CA ILE A 94 -9.44 -14.87 16.89
C ILE A 94 -8.07 -15.50 16.61
N THR A 95 -7.80 -16.70 17.12
CA THR A 95 -6.54 -17.42 16.86
C THR A 95 -6.40 -17.81 15.39
N TYR A 96 -7.51 -18.16 14.72
CA TYR A 96 -7.53 -18.41 13.28
C TYR A 96 -7.22 -17.14 12.49
N TYR A 97 -7.87 -16.01 12.80
CA TYR A 97 -7.61 -14.72 12.13
C TYR A 97 -6.16 -14.25 12.33
N LYS A 98 -5.62 -14.40 13.55
CA LYS A 98 -4.19 -14.13 13.81
C LYS A 98 -3.28 -14.99 12.93
N THR A 99 -3.61 -16.27 12.76
CA THR A 99 -2.84 -17.18 11.90
C THR A 99 -2.91 -16.74 10.43
N LEU A 100 -4.09 -16.34 9.94
CA LEU A 100 -4.25 -15.84 8.57
C LEU A 100 -3.52 -14.49 8.35
N LEU A 101 -3.55 -13.59 9.32
CA LEU A 101 -2.77 -12.34 9.26
C LEU A 101 -1.26 -12.65 9.15
N GLN A 102 -0.74 -13.57 9.97
CA GLN A 102 0.66 -13.99 9.88
C GLN A 102 0.99 -14.64 8.53
N LEU A 103 0.05 -15.40 7.96
CA LEU A 103 0.20 -16.01 6.64
C LEU A 103 0.28 -14.93 5.55
N ALA A 104 -0.58 -13.91 5.61
CA ALA A 104 -0.54 -12.75 4.71
C ALA A 104 0.79 -12.00 4.80
N VAL A 105 1.29 -11.76 6.02
CA VAL A 105 2.60 -11.10 6.25
C VAL A 105 3.76 -11.86 5.61
N SER A 106 3.67 -13.19 5.50
CA SER A 106 4.73 -14.01 4.88
C SER A 106 5.00 -13.69 3.42
N LEU A 107 4.08 -12.99 2.72
CA LEU A 107 4.29 -12.57 1.33
C LEU A 107 5.19 -11.34 1.20
N HIS A 108 5.34 -10.56 2.25
CA HIS A 108 6.01 -9.26 2.20
C HIS A 108 5.49 -8.36 1.08
N ASP A 109 4.17 -8.36 0.90
CA ASP A 109 3.45 -7.62 -0.13
C ASP A 109 2.43 -6.68 0.52
N GLY A 110 2.50 -5.38 0.22
CA GLY A 110 1.58 -4.36 0.75
C GLY A 110 0.13 -4.55 0.31
N HIS A 111 -0.13 -5.35 -0.74
CA HIS A 111 -1.46 -5.77 -1.14
C HIS A 111 -1.94 -7.05 -0.42
N SER A 112 -1.10 -7.68 0.41
CA SER A 112 -1.48 -8.90 1.11
C SER A 112 -2.26 -8.59 2.37
N LEU A 113 -3.57 -8.43 2.23
CA LEU A 113 -4.50 -8.07 3.30
C LEU A 113 -5.47 -9.23 3.57
N LEU A 114 -5.78 -9.45 4.84
CA LEU A 114 -6.90 -10.29 5.26
C LEU A 114 -8.15 -9.42 5.37
N THR A 115 -9.20 -9.76 4.62
CA THR A 115 -10.46 -9.02 4.60
C THR A 115 -11.66 -9.96 4.71
N ILE A 116 -12.83 -9.41 5.09
CA ILE A 116 -14.13 -10.10 5.09
C ILE A 116 -15.01 -9.42 4.05
N SER A 117 -15.48 -10.16 3.06
CA SER A 117 -16.39 -9.62 2.05
C SER A 117 -17.68 -9.10 2.68
N GLY A 118 -18.01 -7.84 2.39
CA GLY A 118 -19.18 -7.14 2.95
C GLY A 118 -18.98 -6.60 4.37
N ASP A 119 -17.75 -6.53 4.87
CA ASP A 119 -17.41 -5.90 6.15
C ASP A 119 -16.22 -4.96 5.95
N ASP A 120 -16.45 -3.65 6.04
CA ASP A 120 -15.42 -2.62 5.84
C ASP A 120 -14.54 -2.38 7.09
N ARG A 121 -14.82 -3.10 8.19
CA ARG A 121 -13.99 -2.96 9.39
C ARG A 121 -12.64 -3.63 9.21
N PRO A 122 -11.54 -2.97 9.60
CA PRO A 122 -10.23 -3.62 9.60
C PRO A 122 -10.23 -4.87 10.48
N ILE A 123 -9.73 -5.98 9.97
CA ILE A 123 -9.59 -7.23 10.75
C ILE A 123 -8.78 -6.99 12.04
N THR A 124 -7.81 -6.09 12.00
CA THR A 124 -7.03 -5.71 13.19
C THR A 124 -7.90 -5.17 14.32
N SER A 125 -9.02 -4.49 14.01
CA SER A 125 -9.96 -4.05 15.04
C SER A 125 -10.73 -5.20 15.68
N MET A 126 -10.98 -6.27 14.94
CA MET A 126 -11.62 -7.48 15.48
C MET A 126 -10.66 -8.32 16.34
N VAL A 127 -9.38 -8.34 15.97
CA VAL A 127 -8.34 -9.17 16.60
C VAL A 127 -7.71 -8.49 17.80
N PHE A 128 -7.47 -7.17 17.71
CA PHE A 128 -6.71 -6.41 18.72
C PHE A 128 -7.56 -5.43 19.50
N GLY A 129 -8.83 -5.26 19.15
CA GLY A 129 -9.79 -4.45 19.87
C GLY A 129 -10.45 -3.36 19.05
N LYS A 130 -11.71 -3.12 19.37
CA LYS A 130 -12.61 -2.22 18.62
C LYS A 130 -12.45 -0.73 18.96
N TYR A 131 -11.73 -0.42 20.03
CA TYR A 131 -11.42 0.95 20.45
C TYR A 131 -9.97 1.31 20.16
N THR A 132 -9.66 2.60 20.17
CA THR A 132 -8.30 3.14 19.94
C THR A 132 -8.17 4.50 20.60
N ALA A 133 -6.98 4.88 21.03
CA ALA A 133 -6.72 6.25 21.49
C ALA A 133 -7.04 7.26 20.37
N PRO A 134 -7.60 8.45 20.72
CA PRO A 134 -8.09 9.43 19.77
C PRO A 134 -6.96 10.28 19.15
N VAL A 135 -5.87 9.63 18.72
CA VAL A 135 -4.69 10.29 18.14
C VAL A 135 -4.28 9.64 16.83
N PHE A 136 -3.72 10.45 15.93
CA PHE A 136 -2.93 9.98 14.80
C PHE A 136 -1.45 10.14 15.12
N ILE A 137 -0.66 9.15 14.75
CA ILE A 137 0.77 9.11 15.04
C ILE A 137 1.60 8.91 13.78
N ASP A 138 2.85 9.33 13.85
CA ASP A 138 3.92 8.88 12.96
C ASP A 138 4.91 8.01 13.75
N ILE A 139 5.48 7.01 13.08
CA ILE A 139 6.55 6.15 13.60
C ILE A 139 7.84 6.49 12.86
N ILE A 140 8.76 7.17 13.50
CA ILE A 140 10.01 7.66 12.91
C ILE A 140 11.18 7.12 13.71
N ASN A 141 12.04 6.31 13.12
CA ASN A 141 13.19 5.69 13.79
C ASN A 141 12.82 5.06 15.14
N ASN A 142 11.76 4.25 15.15
CA ASN A 142 11.18 3.65 16.36
C ASN A 142 10.61 4.63 17.39
N THR A 143 10.52 5.91 17.09
CA THR A 143 9.85 6.90 17.94
C THR A 143 8.41 7.08 17.48
N VAL A 144 7.47 6.92 18.40
CA VAL A 144 6.03 7.13 18.16
C VAL A 144 5.68 8.53 18.60
N VAL A 145 5.30 9.40 17.65
CA VAL A 145 4.99 10.81 17.91
C VAL A 145 3.56 11.14 17.48
N VAL A 146 2.83 11.86 18.31
CA VAL A 146 1.46 12.32 18.02
C VAL A 146 1.52 13.38 16.92
N ARG A 147 1.00 13.02 15.73
CA ARG A 147 0.97 13.89 14.56
C ARG A 147 -0.24 14.82 14.55
N LYS A 148 -1.40 14.31 14.97
CA LYS A 148 -2.68 15.02 14.95
C LYS A 148 -3.62 14.40 16.00
N LEU A 149 -4.53 15.20 16.54
CA LEU A 149 -5.60 14.72 17.40
C LEU A 149 -6.77 14.27 16.52
N ALA A 150 -7.34 13.09 16.80
CA ALA A 150 -8.53 12.57 16.12
C ALA A 150 -9.83 13.06 16.80
N ASN A 151 -9.73 13.43 18.08
CA ASN A 151 -10.79 14.09 18.84
C ASN A 151 -10.13 15.08 19.82
N ASP A 152 -10.26 16.37 19.52
CA ASP A 152 -9.61 17.44 20.28
C ASP A 152 -10.10 17.48 21.72
N THR A 153 -11.40 17.34 21.99
CA THR A 153 -11.96 17.39 23.33
C THR A 153 -11.39 16.30 24.23
N LEU A 154 -11.46 15.03 23.80
CA LEU A 154 -10.97 13.90 24.59
C LEU A 154 -9.45 13.97 24.82
N CYS A 155 -8.70 14.43 23.82
CA CYS A 155 -7.26 14.61 23.94
C CYS A 155 -6.91 15.75 24.91
N LEU A 156 -7.60 16.90 24.84
CA LEU A 156 -7.38 18.04 25.73
C LEU A 156 -7.73 17.70 27.17
N GLU A 157 -8.87 17.04 27.42
CA GLU A 157 -9.25 16.55 28.75
C GLU A 157 -8.21 15.61 29.35
N ALA A 158 -7.60 14.74 28.55
CA ALA A 158 -6.52 13.85 28.96
C ALA A 158 -5.14 14.55 29.04
N GLY A 159 -5.02 15.78 28.56
CA GLY A 159 -3.76 16.53 28.52
C GLY A 159 -2.80 16.08 27.39
N ILE A 160 -3.30 15.41 26.35
CA ILE A 160 -2.51 14.99 25.17
C ILE A 160 -2.39 16.16 24.19
N LYS A 161 -1.22 16.32 23.59
CA LYS A 161 -0.93 17.36 22.59
C LYS A 161 -0.20 16.79 21.38
N LYS A 162 -0.34 17.48 20.25
CA LYS A 162 0.53 17.24 19.09
C LYS A 162 2.00 17.36 19.51
N GLY A 163 2.84 16.49 18.99
CA GLY A 163 4.26 16.42 19.31
C GLY A 163 4.62 15.58 20.53
N ASP A 164 3.63 15.07 21.27
CA ASP A 164 3.89 14.13 22.36
C ASP A 164 4.52 12.84 21.83
N ILE A 165 5.55 12.36 22.52
CA ILE A 165 6.20 11.09 22.22
C ILE A 165 5.61 10.01 23.14
N ILE A 166 5.08 8.94 22.57
CA ILE A 166 4.50 7.82 23.32
C ILE A 166 5.60 6.83 23.68
N LEU A 167 5.79 6.58 24.97
CA LEU A 167 6.79 5.66 25.51
C LEU A 167 6.21 4.28 25.85
N ALA A 168 4.97 4.24 26.38
CA ALA A 168 4.27 3.00 26.72
C ALA A 168 2.76 3.17 26.57
N ILE A 169 2.07 2.06 26.36
CA ILE A 169 0.62 1.91 26.25
C ILE A 169 0.22 0.82 27.25
N ASP A 170 -0.64 1.15 28.23
CA ASP A 170 -1.10 0.24 29.30
C ASP A 170 0.09 -0.50 29.97
N ASP A 171 1.14 0.27 30.29
CA ASP A 171 2.42 -0.16 30.87
C ASP A 171 3.33 -0.99 29.95
N GLU A 172 2.85 -1.44 28.79
CA GLU A 172 3.69 -2.10 27.82
C GLU A 172 4.55 -1.06 27.06
N PRO A 173 5.89 -1.21 27.04
CA PRO A 173 6.75 -0.34 26.25
C PRO A 173 6.31 -0.35 24.78
N VAL A 174 6.13 0.82 24.16
CA VAL A 174 5.58 0.95 22.82
C VAL A 174 6.37 0.16 21.78
N ILE A 175 7.68 0.04 21.93
CA ILE A 175 8.55 -0.74 21.03
C ILE A 175 8.23 -2.24 21.10
N GLN A 176 7.91 -2.78 22.29
CA GLN A 176 7.52 -4.19 22.43
C GLN A 176 6.19 -4.43 21.72
N LYS A 177 5.21 -3.56 21.95
CA LYS A 177 3.90 -3.64 21.26
C LYS A 177 4.04 -3.52 19.75
N MET A 178 4.88 -2.61 19.24
CA MET A 178 5.20 -2.50 17.81
C MET A 178 5.80 -3.81 17.27
N ASN A 179 6.79 -4.39 17.95
CA ASN A 179 7.43 -5.64 17.52
C ASN A 179 6.44 -6.82 17.51
N MET A 180 5.54 -6.87 18.49
CA MET A 180 4.46 -7.85 18.51
C MET A 180 3.50 -7.67 17.31
N LEU A 181 3.11 -6.44 16.98
CA LEU A 181 2.16 -6.16 15.90
C LEU A 181 2.78 -6.32 14.49
N LYS A 182 4.08 -6.14 14.31
CA LYS A 182 4.78 -6.34 13.03
C LYS A 182 4.49 -7.70 12.40
N GLN A 183 4.32 -8.76 13.20
CA GLN A 183 4.00 -10.10 12.69
C GLN A 183 2.56 -10.24 12.14
N TYR A 184 1.73 -9.20 12.29
CA TYR A 184 0.35 -9.15 11.82
C TYR A 184 0.10 -7.99 10.83
N THR A 185 1.15 -7.22 10.52
CA THR A 185 1.06 -6.05 9.65
C THR A 185 1.82 -6.31 8.35
N SER A 186 1.06 -6.56 7.28
CA SER A 186 1.61 -6.82 5.95
C SER A 186 2.08 -5.51 5.32
N ALA A 187 3.27 -5.53 4.72
CA ALA A 187 3.80 -4.40 3.97
C ALA A 187 4.95 -4.87 3.06
N SER A 188 5.20 -4.14 1.99
CA SER A 188 6.30 -4.45 1.07
C SER A 188 7.65 -3.92 1.56
N ASN A 189 7.67 -2.92 2.46
CA ASN A 189 8.89 -2.39 3.09
C ASN A 189 8.60 -1.84 4.49
N ASP A 190 9.65 -1.42 5.21
CA ASP A 190 9.53 -1.01 6.61
C ASP A 190 8.91 0.39 6.76
N GLU A 191 9.10 1.30 5.81
CA GLU A 191 8.48 2.62 5.82
C GLU A 191 6.95 2.47 5.76
N ARG A 192 6.46 1.65 4.82
CA ARG A 192 5.04 1.34 4.71
C ARG A 192 4.53 0.59 5.94
N ARG A 193 5.28 -0.37 6.47
CA ARG A 193 4.89 -1.11 7.69
C ARG A 193 4.71 -0.19 8.89
N ASN A 194 5.59 0.80 9.06
CA ASN A 194 5.45 1.79 10.14
C ASN A 194 4.18 2.64 9.96
N TYR A 195 3.85 3.03 8.73
CA TYR A 195 2.60 3.73 8.45
C TYR A 195 1.38 2.85 8.79
N ASP A 196 1.35 1.59 8.35
CA ASP A 196 0.23 0.67 8.61
C ASP A 196 0.11 0.31 10.11
N LEU A 197 1.22 0.13 10.83
CA LEU A 197 1.25 -0.04 12.29
C LEU A 197 0.62 1.15 13.00
N SER A 198 0.83 2.37 12.50
CA SER A 198 0.27 3.58 13.11
C SER A 198 -1.26 3.54 13.19
N THR A 199 -1.90 2.79 12.31
CA THR A 199 -3.37 2.64 12.26
C THR A 199 -3.94 1.69 13.31
N SER A 200 -3.15 0.78 13.87
CA SER A 200 -3.61 -0.28 14.77
C SER A 200 -2.89 -0.35 16.12
N LEU A 201 -1.82 0.44 16.31
CA LEU A 201 -0.96 0.38 17.51
C LEU A 201 -1.73 0.57 18.83
N PHE A 202 -2.76 1.40 18.82
CA PHE A 202 -3.58 1.71 19.98
C PHE A 202 -4.87 0.89 20.07
N ASN A 203 -5.05 -0.13 19.23
CA ASN A 203 -6.26 -0.95 19.31
C ASN A 203 -6.34 -1.68 20.65
N THR A 204 -7.54 -1.62 21.28
CA THR A 204 -7.86 -2.20 22.58
C THR A 204 -9.33 -2.55 22.67
N ASN A 205 -9.70 -3.45 23.61
CA ASN A 205 -11.10 -3.69 23.98
C ASN A 205 -11.58 -2.77 25.10
N ASP A 206 -10.68 -2.02 25.72
CA ASP A 206 -10.97 -1.12 26.84
C ASP A 206 -11.40 0.25 26.34
N GLN A 207 -12.34 0.87 27.08
CA GLN A 207 -12.82 2.22 26.76
C GLN A 207 -11.83 3.33 27.16
N TYR A 208 -10.78 3.00 27.87
CA TYR A 208 -9.72 3.91 28.28
C TYR A 208 -8.37 3.25 28.04
N GLN A 209 -7.37 4.07 27.70
CA GLN A 209 -5.96 3.65 27.60
C GLN A 209 -5.08 4.56 28.46
N ARG A 210 -4.12 3.94 29.12
CA ARG A 210 -3.07 4.64 29.85
C ARG A 210 -1.86 4.81 28.95
N LEU A 211 -1.49 6.08 28.71
CA LEU A 211 -0.36 6.43 27.85
C LEU A 211 0.75 7.08 28.66
N LYS A 212 1.95 6.50 28.63
CA LYS A 212 3.16 7.14 29.15
C LYS A 212 3.76 8.03 28.06
N ILE A 213 3.86 9.32 28.34
CA ILE A 213 4.17 10.36 27.36
C ILE A 213 5.46 11.08 27.78
N LYS A 214 6.30 11.41 26.79
CA LYS A 214 7.39 12.37 26.91
C LYS A 214 7.05 13.62 26.12
N ARG A 215 7.09 14.78 26.81
CA ARG A 215 6.90 16.13 26.24
C ARG A 215 8.07 17.00 26.65
N GLY A 216 8.95 17.34 25.73
CA GLY A 216 10.24 17.97 26.07
C GLY A 216 11.02 17.07 27.03
N ASN A 217 11.36 17.61 28.20
CA ASN A 217 12.07 16.88 29.26
C ASN A 217 11.15 16.22 30.31
N GLN A 218 9.84 16.42 30.20
CA GLN A 218 8.88 15.86 31.14
C GLN A 218 8.40 14.48 30.68
N ILE A 219 8.26 13.57 31.64
CA ILE A 219 7.64 12.26 31.45
C ILE A 219 6.48 12.14 32.42
N PHE A 220 5.30 11.84 31.90
CA PHE A 220 4.09 11.70 32.71
C PHE A 220 3.16 10.67 32.11
N THR A 221 2.13 10.26 32.83
CA THR A 221 1.15 9.28 32.39
C THR A 221 -0.22 9.94 32.37
N VAL A 222 -0.99 9.67 31.29
CA VAL A 222 -2.37 10.12 31.14
C VAL A 222 -3.29 8.94 30.93
N ASN A 223 -4.56 9.10 31.29
CA ASN A 223 -5.61 8.14 30.98
C ASN A 223 -6.56 8.79 29.98
N VAL A 224 -6.66 8.25 28.78
CA VAL A 224 -7.47 8.83 27.69
C VAL A 224 -8.66 7.93 27.35
N LYS A 225 -9.83 8.54 27.18
CA LYS A 225 -11.01 7.85 26.69
C LYS A 225 -10.82 7.53 25.20
N CYS A 226 -11.03 6.26 24.86
CA CYS A 226 -10.89 5.74 23.50
C CYS A 226 -12.12 6.04 22.64
N ILE A 227 -11.92 6.09 21.34
CA ILE A 227 -12.95 6.13 20.30
C ILE A 227 -13.03 4.80 19.56
N LEU A 228 -14.07 4.57 18.75
CA LEU A 228 -14.13 3.41 17.88
C LEU A 228 -12.97 3.45 16.84
N ALA A 229 -12.25 2.36 16.68
CA ALA A 229 -11.17 2.26 15.72
C ALA A 229 -11.63 2.50 14.27
N SER A 230 -12.86 2.07 13.93
CA SER A 230 -13.49 2.36 12.63
C SER A 230 -13.71 3.85 12.42
N ALA A 231 -14.13 4.61 13.42
CA ALA A 231 -14.32 6.06 13.31
C ALA A 231 -13.00 6.79 13.02
N ARG A 232 -11.89 6.37 13.69
CA ARG A 232 -10.56 6.93 13.43
C ARG A 232 -10.08 6.65 12.01
N TYR A 233 -10.28 5.42 11.52
CA TYR A 233 -9.93 5.01 10.16
C TYR A 233 -10.58 5.90 9.10
N TRP A 234 -11.89 6.15 9.22
CA TRP A 234 -12.61 7.02 8.30
C TRP A 234 -12.13 8.48 8.35
N VAL A 235 -11.84 9.00 9.55
CA VAL A 235 -11.31 10.37 9.70
C VAL A 235 -9.95 10.50 9.03
N ASP A 236 -9.06 9.49 9.09
CA ASP A 236 -7.76 9.54 8.41
C ASP A 236 -7.92 9.46 6.89
N LEU A 237 -8.82 8.62 6.39
CA LEU A 237 -9.08 8.43 4.97
C LEU A 237 -9.67 9.69 4.31
N PHE A 238 -10.62 10.37 4.97
CA PHE A 238 -11.31 11.53 4.39
C PHE A 238 -10.62 12.88 4.64
N ASN A 239 -9.80 13.02 5.67
CA ASN A 239 -9.10 14.27 5.97
C ASN A 239 -7.92 14.59 5.04
N TYR A 240 -7.66 13.77 4.03
CA TYR A 240 -6.62 14.04 3.03
C TYR A 240 -7.04 15.04 1.95
N ILE A 241 -8.34 15.26 1.76
CA ILE A 241 -8.86 16.23 0.78
C ILE A 241 -9.13 17.53 1.53
N THR A 242 -8.11 18.36 1.72
CA THR A 242 -8.23 19.62 2.45
C THR A 242 -8.58 20.82 1.56
N ASP A 243 -8.65 20.62 0.24
CA ASP A 243 -8.92 21.68 -0.71
C ASP A 243 -10.04 21.25 -1.65
N GLU A 244 -11.21 21.90 -1.56
CA GLU A 244 -12.40 21.56 -2.35
C GLU A 244 -12.15 21.58 -3.87
N GLN A 245 -11.18 22.38 -4.34
CA GLN A 245 -10.84 22.47 -5.74
C GLN A 245 -9.78 21.44 -6.19
N GLY A 246 -8.99 20.89 -5.25
CA GLY A 246 -7.92 19.95 -5.55
C GLY A 246 -6.72 20.51 -6.32
N TYR A 247 -6.66 21.81 -6.51
CA TYR A 247 -5.53 22.53 -7.11
C TYR A 247 -5.47 23.97 -6.63
N LYS A 248 -4.28 24.54 -6.61
CA LYS A 248 -4.03 25.93 -6.22
C LYS A 248 -2.77 26.51 -6.86
N SER A 249 -2.62 27.83 -6.79
CA SER A 249 -1.36 28.50 -7.08
C SER A 249 -0.53 28.64 -5.81
N ILE A 250 0.78 28.41 -5.91
CA ILE A 250 1.76 28.85 -4.94
C ILE A 250 2.52 30.02 -5.58
N GLY A 251 2.32 31.22 -5.05
CA GLY A 251 2.79 32.43 -5.70
C GLY A 251 2.25 32.60 -7.12
N ASN A 252 3.00 33.30 -7.96
CA ASN A 252 2.62 33.55 -9.37
C ASN A 252 3.12 32.44 -10.31
N SER A 253 4.10 31.65 -9.91
CA SER A 253 4.90 30.80 -10.81
C SER A 253 4.58 29.31 -10.72
N ILE A 254 3.92 28.83 -9.65
CA ILE A 254 3.78 27.40 -9.38
C ILE A 254 2.31 26.99 -9.34
N ALA A 255 1.94 25.95 -10.08
CA ALA A 255 0.70 25.21 -9.90
C ALA A 255 0.92 24.07 -8.91
N TYR A 256 0.04 23.89 -7.93
CA TYR A 256 0.04 22.74 -7.01
C TYR A 256 -1.22 21.93 -7.24
N ILE A 257 -1.05 20.64 -7.53
CA ILE A 257 -2.14 19.73 -7.92
C ILE A 257 -2.13 18.54 -6.97
N TYR A 258 -3.25 18.30 -6.29
CA TYR A 258 -3.48 17.05 -5.55
C TYR A 258 -3.89 15.96 -6.54
N ALA A 259 -3.12 14.90 -6.66
CA ALA A 259 -3.40 13.81 -7.61
C ALA A 259 -4.75 13.14 -7.37
N SER A 260 -5.20 13.06 -6.10
CA SER A 260 -6.51 12.56 -5.69
C SER A 260 -7.70 13.37 -6.26
N SER A 261 -7.47 14.60 -6.64
CA SER A 261 -8.51 15.54 -7.12
C SER A 261 -8.53 15.71 -8.63
N ILE A 262 -7.71 14.95 -9.37
CA ILE A 262 -7.73 14.94 -10.84
C ILE A 262 -8.91 14.07 -11.30
N TYR A 263 -10.05 14.71 -11.56
CA TYR A 263 -11.25 14.04 -12.08
C TYR A 263 -11.96 14.92 -13.12
N GLY A 264 -12.80 14.31 -13.96
CA GLY A 264 -13.37 14.84 -15.21
C GLY A 264 -13.65 16.35 -15.26
N ALA A 265 -14.46 16.87 -14.34
CA ALA A 265 -14.85 18.29 -14.32
C ALA A 265 -13.70 19.28 -14.03
N ASN A 266 -12.60 18.82 -13.42
CA ASN A 266 -11.50 19.67 -13.00
C ASN A 266 -10.29 19.64 -13.94
N VAL A 267 -10.17 18.62 -14.80
CA VAL A 267 -8.98 18.39 -15.63
C VAL A 267 -8.65 19.60 -16.52
N ASP A 268 -9.63 20.18 -17.20
CA ASP A 268 -9.38 21.31 -18.10
C ASP A 268 -8.96 22.58 -17.34
N LYS A 269 -9.54 22.82 -16.17
CA LYS A 269 -9.14 23.94 -15.30
C LYS A 269 -7.72 23.74 -14.77
N MET A 270 -7.36 22.52 -14.39
CA MET A 270 -5.99 22.16 -13.97
C MET A 270 -4.99 22.35 -15.11
N LYS A 271 -5.32 21.88 -16.33
CA LYS A 271 -4.49 22.11 -17.53
C LYS A 271 -4.28 23.58 -17.82
N ALA A 272 -5.34 24.41 -17.72
CA ALA A 272 -5.24 25.85 -17.91
C ALA A 272 -4.32 26.50 -16.85
N LEU A 273 -4.49 26.11 -15.59
CA LEU A 273 -3.60 26.57 -14.50
C LEU A 273 -2.16 26.19 -14.79
N ILE A 274 -1.87 24.91 -15.09
CA ILE A 274 -0.51 24.42 -15.34
C ILE A 274 0.15 25.20 -16.49
N LYS A 275 -0.56 25.37 -17.59
CA LYS A 275 -0.04 26.13 -18.77
C LYS A 275 0.29 27.58 -18.45
N SER A 276 -0.34 28.18 -17.45
CA SER A 276 -0.08 29.57 -17.01
C SER A 276 1.11 29.72 -16.08
N LYS A 277 1.75 28.60 -15.64
CA LYS A 277 2.80 28.59 -14.63
C LYS A 277 4.14 28.13 -15.16
N LYS A 278 5.23 28.51 -14.47
CA LYS A 278 6.61 28.09 -14.77
C LYS A 278 6.92 26.69 -14.22
N ALA A 279 6.21 26.25 -13.18
CA ALA A 279 6.33 24.91 -12.62
C ALA A 279 4.98 24.34 -12.18
N VAL A 280 4.90 23.02 -12.10
CA VAL A 280 3.80 22.29 -11.47
C VAL A 280 4.35 21.31 -10.44
N ILE A 281 3.71 21.24 -9.29
CA ILE A 281 3.93 20.23 -8.25
C ILE A 281 2.72 19.30 -8.24
N PHE A 282 2.94 18.02 -8.50
CA PHE A 282 1.95 16.95 -8.31
C PHE A 282 2.17 16.28 -6.95
N ASP A 283 1.20 16.41 -6.06
CA ASP A 283 1.21 15.69 -4.78
C ASP A 283 0.53 14.34 -4.94
N VAL A 284 1.34 13.27 -4.98
CA VAL A 284 0.90 11.88 -5.12
C VAL A 284 0.91 11.13 -3.79
N ARG A 285 1.12 11.84 -2.68
CA ARG A 285 1.05 11.28 -1.32
C ARG A 285 -0.38 10.93 -0.91
N ASN A 286 -1.37 11.43 -1.65
CA ASN A 286 -2.79 11.06 -1.53
C ASN A 286 -3.16 10.12 -2.69
N TYR A 287 -4.04 9.15 -2.41
CA TYR A 287 -4.41 8.14 -3.40
C TYR A 287 -5.12 8.77 -4.61
N PRO A 288 -4.58 8.65 -5.84
CA PRO A 288 -5.13 9.33 -7.01
C PRO A 288 -6.42 8.68 -7.50
N ASN A 289 -7.25 9.47 -8.20
CA ASN A 289 -8.37 8.94 -8.95
C ASN A 289 -7.87 8.30 -10.25
N SER A 290 -8.15 7.01 -10.46
CA SER A 290 -7.62 6.24 -11.59
C SER A 290 -8.25 6.61 -12.94
N ASP A 291 -9.54 6.95 -12.98
CA ASP A 291 -10.29 6.97 -14.24
C ASP A 291 -9.94 8.14 -15.15
N THR A 292 -9.59 9.28 -14.58
CA THR A 292 -9.36 10.52 -15.33
C THR A 292 -7.96 11.07 -15.17
N PHE A 293 -7.15 10.49 -14.31
CA PHE A 293 -5.77 10.93 -14.05
C PHE A 293 -4.95 11.04 -15.34
N TYR A 294 -5.08 10.07 -16.24
CA TYR A 294 -4.29 10.02 -17.48
C TYR A 294 -4.68 11.07 -18.51
N ASN A 295 -5.83 11.72 -18.38
CA ASN A 295 -6.28 12.77 -19.29
C ASN A 295 -5.41 14.04 -19.21
N ILE A 296 -4.59 14.18 -18.15
CA ILE A 296 -3.68 15.33 -18.00
C ILE A 296 -2.42 15.21 -18.88
N PHE A 297 -2.08 13.99 -19.34
CA PHE A 297 -0.80 13.73 -20.04
C PHE A 297 -0.73 14.28 -21.47
N ASP A 298 -1.86 14.64 -22.08
CA ASP A 298 -1.90 15.26 -23.42
C ASP A 298 -1.13 16.59 -23.50
N ILE A 299 -0.99 17.31 -22.38
CA ILE A 299 -0.22 18.57 -22.34
C ILE A 299 1.26 18.37 -22.05
N PHE A 300 1.69 17.18 -21.65
CA PHE A 300 3.08 16.93 -21.19
C PHE A 300 3.90 16.11 -22.16
N LEU A 301 3.30 15.10 -22.78
CA LEU A 301 4.04 14.11 -23.56
C LEU A 301 4.07 14.48 -25.05
N PRO A 302 5.27 14.58 -25.66
CA PRO A 302 5.38 14.91 -27.09
C PRO A 302 4.96 13.73 -28.00
N LYS A 303 4.92 12.51 -27.47
CA LYS A 303 4.55 11.28 -28.16
C LYS A 303 4.05 10.24 -27.18
N PRO A 304 3.29 9.23 -27.65
CA PRO A 304 2.87 8.10 -26.80
C PRO A 304 4.06 7.42 -26.13
N THR A 305 4.02 7.31 -24.80
CA THR A 305 5.13 6.82 -23.95
C THR A 305 4.67 5.68 -23.07
N ALA A 306 5.51 4.63 -22.93
CA ALA A 306 5.25 3.52 -22.02
C ALA A 306 5.55 3.93 -20.57
N ILE A 307 4.65 3.59 -19.64
CA ILE A 307 4.85 3.80 -18.19
C ILE A 307 5.62 2.61 -17.61
N ASP A 308 5.24 1.40 -18.00
CA ASP A 308 5.67 0.14 -17.39
C ASP A 308 5.75 -1.02 -18.39
N ILE A 309 6.15 -2.14 -17.87
CA ILE A 309 6.01 -3.48 -18.44
C ILE A 309 5.51 -4.42 -17.34
N GLU A 310 4.52 -5.23 -17.65
CA GLU A 310 3.91 -6.14 -16.69
C GLU A 310 4.48 -7.56 -16.77
N LEU A 311 4.62 -8.21 -15.61
CA LEU A 311 4.89 -9.64 -15.51
C LEU A 311 3.59 -10.36 -15.15
N GLN A 312 2.97 -10.98 -16.16
CA GLN A 312 1.68 -11.66 -16.04
C GLN A 312 1.83 -13.17 -16.04
N MET A 313 1.04 -13.85 -15.24
CA MET A 313 0.99 -15.30 -15.19
C MET A 313 0.36 -15.92 -16.43
N LEU A 314 0.64 -17.21 -16.68
CA LEU A 314 -0.02 -18.02 -17.69
C LEU A 314 -0.97 -19.02 -17.01
N THR A 315 -2.27 -18.99 -17.36
CA THR A 315 -3.26 -19.95 -16.84
C THR A 315 -3.06 -21.36 -17.35
N ASP A 316 -2.59 -21.47 -18.60
CA ASP A 316 -2.37 -22.76 -19.26
C ASP A 316 -1.07 -23.44 -18.83
N ASN A 317 -0.17 -22.69 -18.24
CA ASN A 317 1.13 -23.15 -17.75
C ASN A 317 1.39 -22.56 -16.35
N PRO A 318 0.77 -23.10 -15.29
CA PRO A 318 0.95 -22.59 -13.91
C PRO A 318 2.42 -22.54 -13.49
N GLY A 319 2.83 -21.44 -12.92
CA GLY A 319 4.22 -21.18 -12.53
C GLY A 319 5.07 -20.50 -13.59
N TYR A 320 4.54 -20.30 -14.79
CA TYR A 320 5.18 -19.53 -15.84
C TYR A 320 4.59 -18.15 -15.97
N PHE A 321 5.43 -17.17 -16.29
CA PHE A 321 5.08 -15.77 -16.43
C PHE A 321 5.64 -15.23 -17.75
N LYS A 322 4.92 -14.25 -18.32
CA LYS A 322 5.36 -13.54 -19.53
C LYS A 322 5.39 -12.03 -19.31
N TRP A 323 6.30 -11.37 -19.99
CA TRP A 323 6.36 -9.93 -20.06
C TRP A 323 5.36 -9.39 -21.07
N ILE A 324 4.45 -8.53 -20.60
CA ILE A 324 3.42 -7.89 -21.41
C ILE A 324 3.72 -6.40 -21.52
N LYS A 325 3.79 -5.91 -22.76
CA LYS A 325 3.85 -4.47 -23.03
C LYS A 325 2.45 -3.90 -22.89
N VAL A 326 2.29 -2.90 -22.06
CA VAL A 326 1.02 -2.21 -21.85
C VAL A 326 0.81 -1.09 -22.88
N PRO A 327 -0.44 -0.62 -23.07
CA PRO A 327 -0.73 0.55 -23.89
C PRO A 327 0.04 1.77 -23.43
N LYS A 328 0.54 2.54 -24.38
CA LYS A 328 1.23 3.81 -24.11
C LYS A 328 0.25 4.89 -23.76
N ILE A 329 0.64 5.83 -22.89
CA ILE A 329 -0.13 7.04 -22.56
C ILE A 329 0.31 8.23 -23.40
N GLY A 330 -0.57 9.23 -23.50
CA GLY A 330 -0.34 10.48 -24.24
C GLY A 330 -0.56 10.33 -25.75
N ASN A 331 -0.58 11.47 -26.40
CA ASN A 331 -0.76 11.62 -27.84
C ASN A 331 0.44 12.33 -28.47
N ILE A 332 0.51 12.38 -29.79
CA ILE A 332 1.50 13.22 -30.50
C ILE A 332 1.13 14.68 -30.25
N ASN A 333 1.96 15.41 -29.52
CA ASN A 333 1.78 16.82 -29.23
C ASN A 333 3.11 17.57 -29.29
N PRO A 334 3.41 18.35 -30.34
CA PRO A 334 4.64 19.15 -30.41
C PRO A 334 4.66 20.33 -29.42
N ASN A 335 3.48 20.76 -28.95
CA ASN A 335 3.29 21.93 -28.09
C ASN A 335 3.09 21.55 -26.63
N THR A 336 4.03 20.74 -26.08
CA THR A 336 3.96 20.31 -24.69
C THR A 336 4.34 21.42 -23.72
N TYR A 337 3.85 21.31 -22.49
CA TYR A 337 4.29 22.15 -21.38
C TYR A 337 5.80 22.05 -21.19
N LYS A 338 6.48 23.18 -21.04
CA LYS A 338 7.96 23.26 -20.92
C LYS A 338 8.43 23.60 -19.51
N GLY A 339 7.52 23.90 -18.61
CA GLY A 339 7.85 24.21 -17.22
C GLY A 339 8.37 23.01 -16.46
N LYS A 340 8.87 23.25 -15.25
CA LYS A 340 9.39 22.21 -14.37
C LYS A 340 8.25 21.39 -13.77
N VAL A 341 8.41 20.07 -13.71
CA VAL A 341 7.44 19.16 -13.09
C VAL A 341 8.08 18.53 -11.84
N ILE A 342 7.44 18.71 -10.70
CA ILE A 342 7.85 18.12 -9.43
C ILE A 342 6.79 17.09 -9.01
N ILE A 343 7.23 15.95 -8.50
CA ILE A 343 6.37 14.85 -8.03
C ILE A 343 6.69 14.61 -6.57
N LEU A 344 5.70 14.79 -5.69
CA LEU A 344 5.85 14.54 -4.25
C LEU A 344 5.35 13.14 -3.92
N VAL A 345 6.18 12.35 -3.25
CA VAL A 345 5.88 10.97 -2.84
C VAL A 345 6.32 10.70 -1.41
N ASP A 346 5.66 9.76 -0.73
CA ASP A 346 6.10 9.23 0.56
C ASP A 346 5.57 7.79 0.79
N GLU A 347 5.71 7.27 2.01
CA GLU A 347 5.28 5.92 2.42
C GLU A 347 3.78 5.65 2.25
N ARG A 348 2.96 6.68 2.00
CA ARG A 348 1.52 6.59 1.71
C ARG A 348 1.26 6.33 0.23
N THR A 349 2.19 6.73 -0.63
CA THR A 349 2.12 6.48 -2.08
C THR A 349 2.24 4.98 -2.32
N GLN A 350 1.14 4.32 -2.69
CA GLN A 350 1.03 2.88 -2.90
C GLN A 350 0.16 2.58 -4.12
N SER A 351 0.42 1.45 -4.79
CA SER A 351 -0.44 0.92 -5.84
C SER A 351 -0.69 1.96 -6.94
N GLN A 352 -1.95 2.34 -7.24
CA GLN A 352 -2.29 3.40 -8.20
C GLN A 352 -1.50 4.70 -7.94
N GLY A 353 -1.10 4.99 -6.70
CA GLY A 353 -0.23 6.13 -6.38
C GLY A 353 1.17 5.96 -6.97
N GLU A 354 1.76 4.78 -6.83
CA GLU A 354 3.08 4.46 -7.40
C GLU A 354 3.00 4.43 -8.93
N TYR A 355 1.96 3.81 -9.50
CA TYR A 355 1.73 3.80 -10.93
C TYR A 355 1.55 5.21 -11.51
N SER A 356 0.82 6.09 -10.81
CA SER A 356 0.67 7.50 -11.18
C SER A 356 1.98 8.28 -11.10
N ALA A 357 2.80 8.01 -10.08
CA ALA A 357 4.13 8.60 -9.97
C ALA A 357 5.05 8.14 -11.12
N MET A 358 5.03 6.83 -11.47
CA MET A 358 5.76 6.31 -12.64
C MET A 358 5.30 6.97 -13.95
N ALA A 359 3.98 7.18 -14.11
CA ALA A 359 3.45 7.89 -15.27
C ALA A 359 3.97 9.33 -15.33
N LEU A 360 3.92 10.08 -14.21
CA LEU A 360 4.47 11.44 -14.14
C LEU A 360 5.98 11.50 -14.38
N GLN A 361 6.73 10.46 -14.00
CA GLN A 361 8.16 10.33 -14.27
C GLN A 361 8.50 10.17 -15.75
N THR A 362 7.52 9.83 -16.61
CA THR A 362 7.70 9.82 -18.06
C THR A 362 7.75 11.21 -18.67
N ILE A 363 7.31 12.24 -17.93
CA ILE A 363 7.32 13.64 -18.40
C ILE A 363 8.78 14.14 -18.44
N PRO A 364 9.23 14.71 -19.57
CA PRO A 364 10.56 15.27 -19.67
C PRO A 364 10.85 16.31 -18.57
N ASN A 365 12.03 16.24 -17.97
CA ASN A 365 12.48 17.14 -16.89
C ASN A 365 11.68 17.07 -15.58
N SER A 366 10.88 16.01 -15.38
CA SER A 366 10.27 15.76 -14.09
C SER A 366 11.31 15.40 -13.03
N VAL A 367 11.01 15.74 -11.77
CA VAL A 367 11.85 15.42 -10.61
C VAL A 367 10.98 14.90 -9.48
N THR A 368 11.28 13.72 -8.95
CA THR A 368 10.58 13.10 -7.84
C THR A 368 11.29 13.46 -6.54
N ILE A 369 10.56 14.08 -5.61
CA ILE A 369 11.06 14.52 -4.30
C ILE A 369 10.25 13.84 -3.20
N GLY A 370 10.90 13.23 -2.24
CA GLY A 370 10.21 12.62 -1.11
C GLY A 370 10.93 11.47 -0.45
N SER A 371 10.15 10.65 0.28
CA SER A 371 10.63 9.43 0.93
C SER A 371 10.20 8.19 0.15
N ARG A 372 10.75 7.03 0.55
CA ARG A 372 10.46 5.74 -0.07
C ARG A 372 8.96 5.45 -0.07
N THR A 373 8.42 5.12 -1.23
CA THR A 373 7.02 4.74 -1.39
C THR A 373 6.75 3.32 -0.87
N ALA A 374 5.49 2.92 -0.84
CA ALA A 374 5.07 1.64 -0.26
C ALA A 374 5.73 0.41 -0.91
N GLY A 375 6.14 0.49 -2.17
CA GLY A 375 6.73 -0.64 -2.90
C GLY A 375 5.74 -1.79 -3.09
N GLY A 376 4.48 -1.48 -3.32
CA GLY A 376 3.40 -2.44 -3.53
C GLY A 376 2.50 -1.98 -4.67
N ASP A 377 2.85 -2.37 -5.90
CA ASP A 377 2.10 -2.06 -7.10
C ASP A 377 1.61 -3.33 -7.81
N GLY A 378 0.58 -3.20 -8.64
CA GLY A 378 -0.09 -4.28 -9.33
C GLY A 378 -1.56 -4.45 -8.92
N VAL A 379 -2.31 -5.27 -9.66
CA VAL A 379 -3.73 -5.50 -9.37
C VAL A 379 -3.89 -6.45 -8.18
N VAL A 380 -4.77 -6.06 -7.26
CA VAL A 380 -5.11 -6.88 -6.10
C VAL A 380 -5.92 -8.09 -6.51
N THR A 381 -5.44 -9.27 -6.18
CA THR A 381 -6.10 -10.56 -6.44
C THR A 381 -6.46 -11.22 -5.12
N TYR A 382 -7.67 -11.77 -5.00
CA TYR A 382 -8.24 -12.28 -3.77
C TYR A 382 -8.32 -13.80 -3.77
N VAL A 383 -7.77 -14.45 -2.74
CA VAL A 383 -7.83 -15.91 -2.54
C VAL A 383 -8.85 -16.22 -1.45
N PRO A 384 -9.93 -16.97 -1.75
CA PRO A 384 -10.93 -17.34 -0.76
C PRO A 384 -10.36 -18.26 0.35
N MET A 385 -10.56 -17.87 1.61
CA MET A 385 -10.09 -18.59 2.81
C MET A 385 -11.24 -19.17 3.65
N GLY A 386 -12.46 -19.24 3.08
CA GLY A 386 -13.68 -19.68 3.76
C GLY A 386 -14.37 -18.59 4.57
N GLY A 387 -15.67 -18.73 4.81
CA GLY A 387 -16.44 -17.82 5.66
C GLY A 387 -16.41 -16.37 5.21
N LYS A 388 -16.42 -16.07 3.93
CA LYS A 388 -16.25 -14.72 3.34
C LYS A 388 -14.85 -14.11 3.55
N LEU A 389 -13.91 -14.83 4.18
CA LEU A 389 -12.54 -14.38 4.34
C LEU A 389 -11.78 -14.48 3.02
N THR A 390 -10.96 -13.49 2.73
CA THR A 390 -9.99 -13.52 1.62
C THR A 390 -8.64 -13.02 2.09
N ILE A 391 -7.57 -13.61 1.56
CA ILE A 391 -6.23 -13.02 1.60
C ILE A 391 -5.92 -12.54 0.18
N SER A 392 -5.54 -11.29 0.06
CA SER A 392 -5.15 -10.72 -1.24
C SER A 392 -3.63 -10.76 -1.47
N TYR A 393 -3.22 -10.53 -2.72
CA TYR A 393 -1.82 -10.39 -3.14
C TYR A 393 -1.75 -9.62 -4.45
N SER A 394 -0.56 -9.15 -4.84
CA SER A 394 -0.32 -8.51 -6.14
C SER A 394 -0.38 -9.57 -7.25
N GLY A 395 -1.44 -9.54 -8.07
CA GLY A 395 -1.76 -10.60 -9.05
C GLY A 395 -0.94 -10.56 -10.34
N TYR A 396 -0.39 -9.39 -10.71
CA TYR A 396 0.65 -9.26 -11.72
C TYR A 396 1.75 -8.31 -11.25
N GLY A 397 2.93 -8.43 -11.85
CA GLY A 397 4.08 -7.59 -11.50
C GLY A 397 4.16 -6.34 -12.36
N VAL A 398 4.34 -5.18 -11.74
CA VAL A 398 4.58 -3.90 -12.38
C VAL A 398 6.06 -3.54 -12.27
N TYR A 399 6.67 -3.21 -13.40
CA TYR A 399 8.09 -2.86 -13.50
C TYR A 399 8.26 -1.63 -14.40
N TYR A 400 9.31 -0.87 -14.21
CA TYR A 400 9.67 0.14 -15.21
C TYR A 400 9.88 -0.49 -16.61
N PRO A 401 9.75 0.28 -17.70
CA PRO A 401 9.92 -0.26 -19.07
C PRO A 401 11.26 -0.97 -19.32
N ASN A 402 12.29 -0.64 -18.55
CA ASN A 402 13.61 -1.28 -18.57
C ASN A 402 13.68 -2.51 -17.64
N LYS A 403 12.54 -2.96 -17.10
CA LYS A 403 12.41 -4.07 -16.13
C LYS A 403 13.04 -3.78 -14.76
N ALA A 404 13.32 -2.53 -14.41
CA ALA A 404 13.72 -2.20 -13.05
C ALA A 404 12.52 -2.43 -12.11
N GLN A 405 12.80 -3.05 -10.97
CA GLN A 405 11.79 -3.50 -9.99
C GLN A 405 11.21 -2.31 -9.23
N THR A 406 9.88 -2.33 -9.02
CA THR A 406 9.15 -1.41 -8.13
C THR A 406 8.76 -2.11 -6.82
N GLN A 407 8.35 -3.39 -6.90
CA GLN A 407 7.91 -4.16 -5.73
C GLN A 407 8.98 -4.21 -4.66
N ARG A 408 8.61 -3.89 -3.42
CA ARG A 408 9.46 -3.74 -2.23
C ARG A 408 10.46 -2.58 -2.28
N VAL A 409 10.75 -2.02 -3.45
CA VAL A 409 11.71 -0.91 -3.66
C VAL A 409 11.00 0.44 -3.60
N GLY A 410 9.84 0.56 -4.23
CA GLY A 410 9.13 1.81 -4.47
C GLY A 410 9.52 2.44 -5.81
N VAL A 411 8.96 3.61 -6.09
CA VAL A 411 9.31 4.38 -7.28
C VAL A 411 10.66 5.08 -7.12
N LYS A 412 11.28 5.42 -8.24
CA LYS A 412 12.55 6.17 -8.26
C LYS A 412 12.36 7.54 -7.56
N ILE A 413 13.31 7.91 -6.71
CA ILE A 413 13.37 9.20 -6.03
C ILE A 413 14.65 9.93 -6.48
N ASP A 414 14.51 11.14 -6.99
CA ASP A 414 15.62 11.96 -7.44
C ASP A 414 16.22 12.79 -6.30
N VAL A 415 15.34 13.32 -5.41
CA VAL A 415 15.74 14.11 -4.24
C VAL A 415 15.12 13.46 -2.98
N PRO A 416 15.89 12.68 -2.22
CA PRO A 416 15.37 12.01 -1.03
C PRO A 416 15.19 13.00 0.12
N VAL A 417 14.02 12.93 0.77
CA VAL A 417 13.67 13.72 1.96
C VAL A 417 13.15 12.78 3.04
N LYS A 418 13.69 12.87 4.25
CA LYS A 418 13.24 12.08 5.40
C LYS A 418 12.46 12.93 6.39
N LYS A 419 11.30 12.46 6.77
CA LYS A 419 10.52 13.01 7.88
C LYS A 419 11.32 12.86 9.19
N THR A 420 11.24 13.86 10.07
CA THR A 420 11.87 13.83 11.40
C THR A 420 10.83 14.03 12.49
N VAL A 421 11.12 13.57 13.71
CA VAL A 421 10.26 13.83 14.88
C VAL A 421 10.07 15.33 15.07
N GLU A 422 11.14 16.13 14.91
CA GLU A 422 11.09 17.58 15.01
C GLU A 422 10.15 18.20 13.96
N SER A 423 10.18 17.72 12.72
CA SER A 423 9.28 18.23 11.67
C SER A 423 7.81 17.96 11.99
N VAL A 424 7.49 16.82 12.63
CA VAL A 424 6.13 16.53 13.09
C VAL A 424 5.72 17.47 14.24
N ILE A 425 6.60 17.68 15.20
CA ILE A 425 6.37 18.60 16.32
C ILE A 425 6.10 20.03 15.82
N LYS A 426 6.90 20.49 14.84
CA LYS A 426 6.82 21.83 14.27
C LYS A 426 5.79 21.99 13.15
N ASP A 427 5.06 20.94 12.78
CA ASP A 427 4.10 20.91 11.67
C ASP A 427 4.71 21.30 10.32
N GLN A 428 5.89 20.80 10.02
CA GLN A 428 6.63 21.12 8.82
C GLN A 428 6.47 20.02 7.77
N ASP A 429 6.03 20.38 6.59
CA ASP A 429 6.08 19.52 5.40
C ASP A 429 7.45 19.66 4.74
N LEU A 430 8.41 18.84 5.19
CA LEU A 430 9.79 18.89 4.68
C LEU A 430 9.86 18.54 3.19
N ILE A 431 8.96 17.68 2.69
CA ILE A 431 8.94 17.29 1.27
C ILE A 431 8.52 18.48 0.40
N LEU A 432 7.45 19.18 0.78
CA LEU A 432 7.02 20.39 0.09
C LEU A 432 8.07 21.51 0.22
N GLN A 433 8.66 21.69 1.40
CA GLN A 433 9.72 22.69 1.60
C GLN A 433 10.92 22.44 0.69
N GLU A 434 11.37 21.18 0.56
CA GLU A 434 12.49 20.85 -0.33
C GLU A 434 12.11 21.05 -1.81
N ALA A 435 10.85 20.75 -2.19
CA ALA A 435 10.35 21.01 -3.55
C ALA A 435 10.38 22.52 -3.89
N LEU A 436 9.91 23.35 -2.98
CA LEU A 436 9.95 24.81 -3.17
C LEU A 436 11.38 25.35 -3.23
N LYS A 437 12.26 24.86 -2.34
CA LYS A 437 13.69 25.19 -2.35
C LYS A 437 14.35 24.76 -3.67
N TYR A 438 14.05 23.54 -4.16
CA TYR A 438 14.56 23.05 -5.44
C TYR A 438 14.13 23.97 -6.61
N LEU A 439 12.86 24.38 -6.64
CA LEU A 439 12.36 25.30 -7.67
C LEU A 439 13.03 26.67 -7.59
N LYS A 440 13.21 27.22 -6.39
CA LYS A 440 13.89 28.51 -6.17
C LYS A 440 15.35 28.49 -6.66
N ILE A 441 16.10 27.42 -6.38
CA ILE A 441 17.49 27.26 -6.86
C ILE A 441 17.53 27.22 -8.40
N ASN A 442 16.45 26.76 -9.03
CA ASN A 442 16.31 26.71 -10.50
C ASN A 442 15.63 27.98 -11.08
N GLY A 443 15.56 29.09 -10.33
CA GLY A 443 15.05 30.39 -10.79
C GLY A 443 13.52 30.47 -10.91
N ILE A 444 12.80 29.67 -10.15
CA ILE A 444 11.33 29.65 -10.11
C ILE A 444 10.88 29.99 -8.68
N ASP A 445 10.31 31.19 -8.51
CA ASP A 445 9.79 31.69 -7.23
C ASP A 445 8.26 31.66 -7.18
#